data_343153c1b1b30b23ab0cadde604726ea
#
_entry.id   343153c1b1b30b23ab0cadde604726ea
#
_cell.length_a   1.000
_cell.length_b   1.000
_cell.length_c   1.000
_cell.angle_alpha   90.00
_cell.angle_beta   90.00
_cell.angle_gamma   90.00
#
_symmetry.space_group_name_H-M   'P 1'
#
loop_
_entity.id
_entity.type
_entity.pdbx_description
1 polymer ?
#
loop_
_entity_poly.entity_id
_entity_poly.type
_entity_poly.pdbx_seq_one_letter_code
_entity_poly.pdbx_strand_id
1 'polypeptide(L)'
;MAGVAEDTFAPPGRAAKSRVFWLAMNLVTAFIAASTINIFQDVIDRIVYLAVLMPIVASMGGVAATQTLTIVLRGLTLEQINTSNIKWLFKRELAVSIINGIVLSTLVAISTYLWFQDYTLAVLIASALVINLISSVIAGILVPLILRKLNQDPAIGGSVVVTTVTDVMGFFSFLGLATIYLICLLYTSDAADDGLS
;
A
#
# COMPACT_ATOMS: atom_id res chain seq x y z
N MET A 1 3.71 -12.64 27.07
CA MET A 1 4.19 -13.42 25.91
C MET A 1 3.07 -14.34 25.45
N ALA A 2 2.15 -13.84 24.65
CA ALA A 2 1.20 -14.69 23.94
C ALA A 2 1.79 -14.94 22.53
N GLY A 3 3.00 -15.51 22.53
CA GLY A 3 3.60 -15.97 21.31
C GLY A 3 2.79 -17.14 20.79
N VAL A 4 2.25 -17.02 19.59
CA VAL A 4 1.90 -18.17 18.79
C VAL A 4 3.26 -18.79 18.38
N ALA A 5 3.90 -19.45 19.34
CA ALA A 5 4.83 -20.53 19.03
C ALA A 5 3.94 -21.61 18.40
N GLU A 6 3.62 -21.47 17.12
CA GLU A 6 3.00 -22.56 16.39
C GLU A 6 4.03 -23.70 16.42
N ASP A 7 3.77 -24.67 17.28
CA ASP A 7 4.41 -25.94 17.16
C ASP A 7 4.14 -26.44 15.74
N THR A 8 5.20 -26.59 14.96
CA THR A 8 5.13 -27.00 13.56
C THR A 8 4.33 -28.30 13.39
N PHE A 9 4.22 -29.08 14.46
CA PHE A 9 3.51 -30.35 14.52
C PHE A 9 2.20 -30.29 15.31
N ALA A 10 1.67 -29.08 15.58
CA ALA A 10 0.39 -28.92 16.27
C ALA A 10 -0.76 -29.59 15.49
N PRO A 11 -1.73 -30.20 16.17
CA PRO A 11 -2.87 -30.82 15.51
C PRO A 11 -3.67 -29.76 14.74
N PRO A 12 -4.24 -30.13 13.54
CA PRO A 12 -4.86 -29.16 12.60
C PRO A 12 -5.91 -28.25 13.24
N GLY A 13 -6.72 -28.78 14.17
CA GLY A 13 -7.78 -27.99 14.82
C GLY A 13 -7.24 -26.88 15.73
N ARG A 14 -6.10 -27.07 16.39
CA ARG A 14 -5.46 -26.03 17.21
C ARG A 14 -4.81 -24.97 16.36
N ALA A 15 -4.09 -25.40 15.32
CA ALA A 15 -3.47 -24.51 14.35
C ALA A 15 -4.52 -23.66 13.60
N ALA A 16 -5.63 -24.26 13.18
CA ALA A 16 -6.74 -23.56 12.53
C ALA A 16 -7.34 -22.47 13.45
N LYS A 17 -7.61 -22.79 14.72
CA LYS A 17 -8.18 -21.82 15.68
C LYS A 17 -7.29 -20.59 15.89
N SER A 18 -5.98 -20.80 15.96
CA SER A 18 -5.01 -19.70 16.06
C SER A 18 -5.02 -18.80 14.81
N ARG A 19 -5.05 -19.42 13.63
CA ARG A 19 -5.01 -18.68 12.35
C ARG A 19 -6.31 -17.97 12.02
N VAL A 20 -7.47 -18.55 12.34
CA VAL A 20 -8.79 -17.97 12.06
C VAL A 20 -8.92 -16.57 12.66
N PHE A 21 -8.41 -16.34 13.86
CA PHE A 21 -8.44 -15.02 14.47
C PHE A 21 -7.73 -13.96 13.61
N TRP A 22 -6.51 -14.25 13.15
CA TRP A 22 -5.74 -13.32 12.30
C TRP A 22 -6.32 -13.19 10.91
N LEU A 23 -6.86 -14.26 10.34
CA LEU A 23 -7.59 -14.21 9.07
C LEU A 23 -8.86 -13.36 9.17
N ALA A 24 -9.59 -13.45 10.28
CA ALA A 24 -10.75 -12.61 10.54
C ALA A 24 -10.37 -11.13 10.68
N MET A 25 -9.28 -10.83 11.38
CA MET A 25 -8.73 -9.47 11.45
C MET A 25 -8.35 -8.95 10.06
N ASN A 26 -7.69 -9.77 9.24
CA ASN A 26 -7.37 -9.42 7.87
C ASN A 26 -8.64 -9.19 7.00
N LEU A 27 -9.69 -9.97 7.23
CA LEU A 27 -10.97 -9.76 6.55
C LEU A 27 -11.59 -8.40 6.91
N VAL A 28 -11.57 -8.02 8.18
CA VAL A 28 -12.06 -6.69 8.62
C VAL A 28 -11.26 -5.57 7.95
N THR A 29 -9.94 -5.70 7.91
CA THR A 29 -9.08 -4.70 7.27
C THR A 29 -9.26 -4.65 5.75
N ALA A 30 -9.57 -5.78 5.11
CA ALA A 30 -9.93 -5.83 3.69
C ALA A 30 -11.23 -5.06 3.40
N PHE A 31 -12.22 -5.12 4.30
CA PHE A 31 -13.42 -4.28 4.18
C PHE A 31 -13.13 -2.79 4.33
N ILE A 32 -12.16 -2.40 5.16
CA ILE A 32 -11.70 -1.00 5.26
C ILE A 32 -11.10 -0.54 3.91
N ALA A 33 -10.24 -1.36 3.31
CA ALA A 33 -9.67 -1.07 1.99
C ALA A 33 -10.76 -1.00 0.90
N ALA A 34 -11.72 -1.93 0.91
CA ALA A 34 -12.86 -1.91 0.00
C ALA A 34 -13.75 -0.67 0.19
N SER A 35 -13.94 -0.20 1.43
CA SER A 35 -14.68 1.03 1.71
C SER A 35 -13.98 2.26 1.11
N THR A 36 -12.66 2.26 1.05
CA THR A 36 -11.90 3.32 0.36
C THR A 36 -12.23 3.36 -1.12
N ILE A 37 -12.33 2.20 -1.78
CA ILE A 37 -12.73 2.09 -3.19
C ILE A 37 -14.14 2.65 -3.40
N ASN A 38 -15.07 2.31 -2.49
CA ASN A 38 -16.47 2.76 -2.58
C ASN A 38 -16.62 4.29 -2.54
N ILE A 39 -15.73 5.01 -1.85
CA ILE A 39 -15.73 6.48 -1.82
C ILE A 39 -15.51 7.07 -3.24
N PHE A 40 -14.80 6.36 -4.11
CA PHE A 40 -14.44 6.79 -5.45
C PHE A 40 -15.24 6.08 -6.56
N GLN A 41 -16.39 5.50 -6.23
CA GLN A 41 -17.17 4.71 -7.19
C GLN A 41 -17.52 5.52 -8.44
N ASP A 42 -17.95 6.77 -8.29
CA ASP A 42 -18.33 7.65 -9.43
C ASP A 42 -17.17 7.86 -10.41
N VAL A 43 -15.93 7.87 -9.92
CA VAL A 43 -14.72 8.01 -10.74
C VAL A 43 -14.43 6.71 -11.50
N ILE A 44 -14.61 5.58 -10.83
CA ILE A 44 -14.43 4.25 -11.44
C ILE A 44 -15.46 4.02 -12.52
N ASP A 45 -16.72 4.39 -12.30
CA ASP A 45 -17.80 4.25 -13.29
C ASP A 45 -17.54 5.08 -14.55
N ARG A 46 -16.84 6.21 -14.42
CA ARG A 46 -16.41 7.03 -15.57
C ARG A 46 -15.18 6.50 -16.27
N ILE A 47 -14.23 5.93 -15.53
CA ILE A 47 -12.96 5.40 -16.06
C ILE A 47 -12.79 3.96 -15.57
N VAL A 48 -13.47 3.04 -16.20
CA VAL A 48 -13.50 1.60 -15.83
C VAL A 48 -12.09 0.98 -15.79
N TYR A 49 -11.16 1.47 -16.61
CA TYR A 49 -9.77 0.99 -16.61
C TYR A 49 -9.05 1.17 -15.26
N LEU A 50 -9.51 2.10 -14.41
CA LEU A 50 -8.96 2.24 -13.06
C LEU A 50 -9.15 0.95 -12.25
N ALA A 51 -10.32 0.30 -12.35
CA ALA A 51 -10.60 -0.96 -11.66
C ALA A 51 -9.63 -2.08 -12.06
N VAL A 52 -9.23 -2.12 -13.35
CA VAL A 52 -8.28 -3.11 -13.87
C VAL A 52 -6.86 -2.88 -13.33
N LEU A 53 -6.50 -1.62 -13.09
CA LEU A 53 -5.15 -1.23 -12.67
C LEU A 53 -4.96 -1.22 -11.14
N MET A 54 -6.05 -1.13 -10.35
CA MET A 54 -5.98 -1.11 -8.88
C MET A 54 -5.17 -2.26 -8.26
N PRO A 55 -5.31 -3.53 -8.71
CA PRO A 55 -4.55 -4.63 -8.14
C PRO A 55 -3.03 -4.46 -8.27
N ILE A 56 -2.55 -3.78 -9.31
CA ILE A 56 -1.13 -3.52 -9.53
C ILE A 56 -0.60 -2.61 -8.42
N VAL A 57 -1.30 -1.51 -8.14
CA VAL A 57 -0.88 -0.53 -7.12
C VAL A 57 -0.89 -1.16 -5.72
N ALA A 58 -1.97 -1.87 -5.35
CA ALA A 58 -2.09 -2.53 -4.06
C ALA A 58 -1.02 -3.61 -3.86
N SER A 59 -0.87 -4.52 -4.83
CA SER A 59 0.10 -5.61 -4.76
C SER A 59 1.54 -5.11 -4.60
N MET A 60 1.95 -4.11 -5.38
CA MET A 60 3.30 -3.56 -5.30
C MET A 60 3.57 -2.86 -3.96
N GLY A 61 2.59 -2.12 -3.45
CA GLY A 61 2.67 -1.51 -2.12
C GLY A 61 2.83 -2.54 -1.01
N GLY A 62 2.01 -3.58 -1.01
CA GLY A 62 2.04 -4.66 -0.03
C GLY A 62 3.37 -5.42 -0.02
N VAL A 63 3.90 -5.75 -1.20
CA VAL A 63 5.22 -6.42 -1.33
C VAL A 63 6.35 -5.54 -0.79
N ALA A 64 6.40 -4.26 -1.20
CA ALA A 64 7.43 -3.33 -0.74
C ALA A 64 7.39 -3.13 0.78
N ALA A 65 6.19 -2.98 1.34
CA ALA A 65 6.00 -2.84 2.78
C ALA A 65 6.43 -4.08 3.56
N THR A 66 6.13 -5.27 3.05
CA THR A 66 6.54 -6.55 3.66
C THR A 66 8.07 -6.72 3.62
N GLN A 67 8.74 -6.28 2.56
CA GLN A 67 10.20 -6.28 2.50
C GLN A 67 10.81 -5.39 3.59
N THR A 68 10.32 -4.15 3.73
CA THR A 68 10.78 -3.23 4.78
C THR A 68 10.45 -3.77 6.17
N LEU A 69 9.24 -4.28 6.38
CA LEU A 69 8.82 -4.93 7.63
C LEU A 69 9.78 -6.05 8.02
N THR A 70 10.14 -6.92 7.09
CA THR A 70 11.06 -8.05 7.34
C THR A 70 12.44 -7.57 7.79
N ILE A 71 12.98 -6.52 7.17
CA ILE A 71 14.25 -5.90 7.55
C ILE A 71 14.17 -5.36 8.98
N VAL A 72 13.08 -4.65 9.30
CA VAL A 72 12.86 -4.07 10.63
C VAL A 72 12.70 -5.17 11.68
N LEU A 73 11.90 -6.20 11.42
CA LEU A 73 11.71 -7.33 12.35
C LEU A 73 13.04 -8.02 12.64
N ARG A 74 13.83 -8.30 11.62
CA ARG A 74 15.15 -8.89 11.78
C ARG A 74 16.06 -8.00 12.63
N GLY A 75 16.08 -6.70 12.38
CA GLY A 75 16.88 -5.74 13.14
C GLY A 75 16.42 -5.62 14.61
N LEU A 76 15.11 -5.75 14.87
CA LEU A 76 14.55 -5.77 16.24
C LEU A 76 14.90 -7.06 16.98
N THR A 77 14.84 -8.21 16.31
CA THR A 77 15.17 -9.51 16.90
C THR A 77 16.66 -9.63 17.25
N LEU A 78 17.53 -9.05 16.42
CA LEU A 78 18.98 -9.03 16.64
C LEU A 78 19.43 -7.85 17.53
N GLU A 79 18.50 -7.09 18.09
CA GLU A 79 18.77 -5.90 18.93
C GLU A 79 19.65 -4.85 18.23
N GLN A 80 19.66 -4.85 16.90
CA GLN A 80 20.45 -3.91 16.08
C GLN A 80 19.78 -2.57 15.92
N ILE A 81 18.44 -2.49 16.11
CA ILE A 81 17.67 -1.25 16.01
C ILE A 81 17.49 -0.62 17.37
N ASN A 82 18.03 0.60 17.50
CA ASN A 82 17.90 1.45 18.68
C ASN A 82 17.50 2.87 18.27
N THR A 83 17.22 3.71 19.25
CA THR A 83 16.79 5.11 19.01
C THR A 83 17.81 5.97 18.27
N SER A 84 19.10 5.59 18.32
CA SER A 84 20.17 6.35 17.66
C SER A 84 20.29 6.04 16.17
N ASN A 85 20.00 4.81 15.73
CA ASN A 85 20.21 4.39 14.35
C ASN A 85 18.94 4.29 13.50
N ILE A 86 17.74 4.40 14.11
CA ILE A 86 16.47 4.31 13.41
C ILE A 86 16.29 5.38 12.33
N LYS A 87 16.82 6.59 12.56
CA LYS A 87 16.78 7.67 11.56
C LYS A 87 17.61 7.34 10.32
N TRP A 88 18.74 6.68 10.52
CA TRP A 88 19.57 6.22 9.42
C TRP A 88 18.87 5.11 8.61
N LEU A 89 18.28 4.13 9.30
CA LEU A 89 17.49 3.06 8.67
C LEU A 89 16.35 3.65 7.83
N PHE A 90 15.59 4.60 8.40
CA PHE A 90 14.50 5.26 7.67
C PHE A 90 14.98 5.96 6.39
N LYS A 91 16.07 6.73 6.47
CA LYS A 91 16.65 7.40 5.29
C LYS A 91 17.11 6.41 4.23
N ARG A 92 17.73 5.30 4.66
CA ARG A 92 18.19 4.24 3.76
C ARG A 92 17.01 3.58 3.05
N GLU A 93 16.02 3.14 3.79
CA GLU A 93 14.83 2.47 3.22
C GLU A 93 14.04 3.43 2.30
N LEU A 94 13.93 4.69 2.67
CA LEU A 94 13.31 5.71 1.83
C LEU A 94 14.07 5.91 0.51
N ALA A 95 15.40 5.98 0.55
CA ALA A 95 16.22 6.09 -0.65
C ALA A 95 16.05 4.86 -1.56
N VAL A 96 16.05 3.65 -0.99
CA VAL A 96 15.79 2.40 -1.72
C VAL A 96 14.40 2.44 -2.36
N SER A 97 13.38 2.89 -1.61
CA SER A 97 12.01 3.00 -2.12
C SER A 97 11.89 4.00 -3.27
N ILE A 98 12.59 5.14 -3.20
CA ILE A 98 12.59 6.13 -4.29
C ILE A 98 13.23 5.54 -5.55
N ILE A 99 14.37 4.86 -5.43
CA ILE A 99 15.04 4.22 -6.57
C ILE A 99 14.13 3.15 -7.20
N ASN A 100 13.59 2.24 -6.38
CA ASN A 100 12.66 1.21 -6.84
C ASN A 100 11.38 1.84 -7.40
N GLY A 101 10.90 2.91 -6.78
CA GLY A 101 9.73 3.66 -7.22
C GLY A 101 9.90 4.22 -8.62
N ILE A 102 11.02 4.85 -8.92
CA ILE A 102 11.32 5.38 -10.26
C ILE A 102 11.36 4.24 -11.29
N VAL A 103 12.08 3.16 -10.99
CA VAL A 103 12.21 2.03 -11.93
C VAL A 103 10.86 1.36 -12.18
N LEU A 104 10.13 1.01 -11.11
CA LEU A 104 8.86 0.28 -11.23
C LEU A 104 7.74 1.15 -11.79
N SER A 105 7.67 2.44 -11.42
CA SER A 105 6.68 3.35 -11.98
C SER A 105 6.90 3.59 -13.47
N THR A 106 8.16 3.66 -13.92
CA THR A 106 8.49 3.76 -15.34
C THR A 106 8.05 2.50 -16.09
N LEU A 107 8.35 1.31 -15.56
CA LEU A 107 7.92 0.05 -16.17
C LEU A 107 6.39 -0.07 -16.26
N VAL A 108 5.70 0.28 -15.18
CA VAL A 108 4.23 0.23 -15.14
C VAL A 108 3.64 1.29 -16.09
N ALA A 109 4.21 2.50 -16.16
CA ALA A 109 3.76 3.53 -17.09
C ALA A 109 3.87 3.06 -18.54
N ILE A 110 5.02 2.50 -18.94
CA ILE A 110 5.24 1.98 -20.29
C ILE A 110 4.24 0.84 -20.58
N SER A 111 4.08 -0.12 -19.64
CA SER A 111 3.16 -1.24 -19.82
C SER A 111 1.71 -0.79 -19.95
N THR A 112 1.29 0.17 -19.12
CA THR A 112 -0.07 0.73 -19.16
C THR A 112 -0.30 1.50 -20.47
N TYR A 113 0.66 2.29 -20.91
CA TYR A 113 0.57 3.01 -22.18
C TYR A 113 0.48 2.04 -23.37
N LEU A 114 1.29 1.00 -23.41
CA LEU A 114 1.25 0.00 -24.49
C LEU A 114 -0.07 -0.76 -24.51
N TRP A 115 -0.68 -1.01 -23.35
CA TRP A 115 -1.91 -1.79 -23.25
C TRP A 115 -3.16 -0.98 -23.55
N PHE A 116 -3.26 0.23 -22.98
CA PHE A 116 -4.48 1.07 -23.07
C PHE A 116 -4.36 2.22 -24.07
N GLN A 117 -3.16 2.50 -24.59
CA GLN A 117 -2.87 3.64 -25.47
C GLN A 117 -3.30 5.00 -24.90
N ASP A 118 -3.31 5.11 -23.55
CA ASP A 118 -3.72 6.27 -22.80
C ASP A 118 -2.55 6.78 -21.95
N TYR A 119 -2.03 7.95 -22.32
CA TYR A 119 -0.92 8.59 -21.60
C TYR A 119 -1.33 9.03 -20.19
N THR A 120 -2.58 9.45 -20.00
CA THR A 120 -3.08 9.92 -18.71
C THR A 120 -3.14 8.80 -17.70
N LEU A 121 -3.70 7.66 -18.10
CA LEU A 121 -3.70 6.47 -17.24
C LEU A 121 -2.29 6.03 -16.86
N ALA A 122 -1.35 6.09 -17.81
CA ALA A 122 0.04 5.74 -17.56
C ALA A 122 0.70 6.65 -16.50
N VAL A 123 0.47 7.97 -16.58
CA VAL A 123 0.99 8.94 -15.61
C VAL A 123 0.30 8.80 -14.26
N LEU A 124 -1.01 8.59 -14.23
CA LEU A 124 -1.78 8.40 -12.99
C LEU A 124 -1.29 7.19 -12.21
N ILE A 125 -1.17 6.03 -12.85
CA ILE A 125 -0.72 4.81 -12.16
C ILE A 125 0.74 4.91 -11.72
N ALA A 126 1.62 5.51 -12.53
CA ALA A 126 3.02 5.71 -12.16
C ALA A 126 3.15 6.60 -10.92
N SER A 127 2.43 7.71 -10.88
CA SER A 127 2.42 8.65 -9.75
C SER A 127 1.86 8.00 -8.48
N ALA A 128 0.73 7.29 -8.61
CA ALA A 128 0.13 6.55 -7.49
C ALA A 128 1.07 5.47 -6.93
N LEU A 129 1.79 4.76 -7.82
CA LEU A 129 2.74 3.73 -7.41
C LEU A 129 3.90 4.32 -6.60
N VAL A 130 4.47 5.46 -7.01
CA VAL A 130 5.52 6.16 -6.24
C VAL A 130 5.02 6.54 -4.85
N ILE A 131 3.82 7.14 -4.76
CA ILE A 131 3.21 7.52 -3.48
C ILE A 131 3.00 6.28 -2.59
N ASN A 132 2.48 5.20 -3.16
CA ASN A 132 2.22 3.96 -2.41
C ASN A 132 3.52 3.30 -1.93
N LEU A 133 4.59 3.29 -2.73
CA LEU A 133 5.89 2.75 -2.33
C LEU A 133 6.53 3.57 -1.19
N ILE A 134 6.41 4.89 -1.20
CA ILE A 134 6.85 5.75 -0.09
C ILE A 134 6.04 5.43 1.17
N SER A 135 4.71 5.33 1.05
CA SER A 135 3.82 4.95 2.15
C SER A 135 4.15 3.57 2.72
N SER A 136 4.57 2.64 1.86
CA SER A 136 4.98 1.29 2.21
C SER A 136 6.19 1.26 3.15
N VAL A 137 7.21 2.08 2.87
CA VAL A 137 8.38 2.21 3.76
C VAL A 137 7.98 2.79 5.10
N ILE A 138 7.17 3.84 5.09
CA ILE A 138 6.69 4.48 6.32
C ILE A 138 5.93 3.46 7.18
N ALA A 139 4.98 2.74 6.60
CA ALA A 139 4.22 1.70 7.29
C ALA A 139 5.12 0.55 7.75
N GLY A 140 6.00 0.04 6.87
CA GLY A 140 6.91 -1.07 7.16
C GLY A 140 7.89 -0.79 8.31
N ILE A 141 8.21 0.48 8.58
CA ILE A 141 9.06 0.87 9.71
C ILE A 141 8.21 1.21 10.95
N LEU A 142 7.18 2.04 10.79
CA LEU A 142 6.43 2.55 11.95
C LEU A 142 5.57 1.48 12.60
N VAL A 143 4.90 0.64 11.82
CA VAL A 143 3.97 -0.37 12.35
C VAL A 143 4.66 -1.32 13.32
N PRO A 144 5.79 -2.00 12.98
CA PRO A 144 6.42 -2.92 13.91
C PRO A 144 6.97 -2.22 15.16
N LEU A 145 7.41 -0.98 15.07
CA LEU A 145 7.86 -0.20 16.21
C LEU A 145 6.72 0.18 17.15
N ILE A 146 5.56 0.56 16.60
CA ILE A 146 4.35 0.86 17.36
C ILE A 146 3.85 -0.41 18.06
N LEU A 147 3.75 -1.53 17.34
CA LEU A 147 3.30 -2.81 17.91
C LEU A 147 4.21 -3.27 19.05
N ARG A 148 5.54 -3.17 18.88
CA ARG A 148 6.50 -3.45 19.94
C ARG A 148 6.29 -2.57 21.17
N LYS A 149 6.02 -1.26 20.95
CA LYS A 149 5.75 -0.31 22.04
C LYS A 149 4.44 -0.62 22.80
N LEU A 150 3.48 -1.21 22.09
CA LEU A 150 2.20 -1.67 22.66
C LEU A 150 2.29 -3.08 23.26
N ASN A 151 3.50 -3.67 23.37
CA ASN A 151 3.73 -5.05 23.84
C ASN A 151 2.99 -6.11 23.00
N GLN A 152 2.70 -5.81 21.73
CA GLN A 152 2.16 -6.75 20.75
C GLN A 152 3.30 -7.35 19.93
N ASP A 153 3.11 -8.59 19.46
CA ASP A 153 4.09 -9.24 18.60
C ASP A 153 4.04 -8.62 17.17
N PRO A 154 5.09 -7.90 16.76
CA PRO A 154 5.11 -7.27 15.46
C PRO A 154 5.27 -8.26 14.30
N ALA A 155 5.67 -9.52 14.56
CA ALA A 155 5.83 -10.53 13.52
C ALA A 155 4.46 -11.05 13.04
N ILE A 156 3.47 -11.11 13.94
CA ILE A 156 2.15 -11.65 13.63
C ILE A 156 1.21 -10.54 13.15
N GLY A 157 1.04 -9.50 13.96
CA GLY A 157 0.11 -8.39 13.64
C GLY A 157 0.66 -7.41 12.60
N GLY A 158 1.98 -7.34 12.45
CA GLY A 158 2.63 -6.36 11.60
C GLY A 158 2.25 -6.48 10.13
N SER A 159 2.21 -7.69 9.58
CA SER A 159 1.88 -7.90 8.18
C SER A 159 0.44 -7.46 7.84
N VAL A 160 -0.53 -7.79 8.69
CA VAL A 160 -1.95 -7.44 8.49
C VAL A 160 -2.13 -5.92 8.49
N VAL A 161 -1.54 -5.23 9.47
CA VAL A 161 -1.66 -3.77 9.58
C VAL A 161 -0.93 -3.08 8.42
N VAL A 162 0.27 -3.54 8.07
CA VAL A 162 1.08 -2.95 7.01
C VAL A 162 0.40 -3.08 5.65
N THR A 163 -0.13 -4.27 5.30
CA THR A 163 -0.85 -4.47 4.05
C THR A 163 -2.12 -3.62 3.99
N THR A 164 -2.86 -3.51 5.09
CA THR A 164 -4.03 -2.64 5.15
C THR A 164 -3.67 -1.18 4.85
N VAL A 165 -2.62 -0.66 5.47
CA VAL A 165 -2.18 0.73 5.25
C VAL A 165 -1.80 0.92 3.78
N THR A 166 -1.07 -0.02 3.19
CA THR A 166 -0.64 0.09 1.78
C THR A 166 -1.79 -0.06 0.80
N ASP A 167 -2.79 -0.89 1.08
CA ASP A 167 -3.97 -1.03 0.24
C ASP A 167 -4.82 0.25 0.27
N VAL A 168 -5.11 0.76 1.47
CA VAL A 168 -5.85 2.03 1.63
C VAL A 168 -5.12 3.19 0.96
N MET A 169 -3.81 3.34 1.22
CA MET A 169 -3.00 4.41 0.62
C MET A 169 -2.87 4.24 -0.90
N GLY A 170 -2.73 3.01 -1.38
CA GLY A 170 -2.66 2.69 -2.80
C GLY A 170 -3.94 3.08 -3.53
N PHE A 171 -5.09 2.64 -3.03
CA PHE A 171 -6.39 3.00 -3.61
C PHE A 171 -6.67 4.49 -3.50
N PHE A 172 -6.44 5.07 -2.32
CA PHE A 172 -6.67 6.50 -2.10
C PHE A 172 -5.80 7.38 -2.99
N SER A 173 -4.51 7.08 -3.14
CA SER A 173 -3.62 7.84 -4.00
C SER A 173 -3.99 7.69 -5.48
N PHE A 174 -4.28 6.47 -5.94
CA PHE A 174 -4.60 6.22 -7.34
C PHE A 174 -5.94 6.82 -7.76
N LEU A 175 -7.00 6.52 -7.01
CA LEU A 175 -8.34 7.03 -7.28
C LEU A 175 -8.47 8.52 -6.97
N GLY A 176 -7.77 9.00 -5.94
CA GLY A 176 -7.71 10.43 -5.62
C GLY A 176 -7.05 11.25 -6.72
N LEU A 177 -5.92 10.79 -7.28
CA LEU A 177 -5.29 11.43 -8.43
C LEU A 177 -6.21 11.41 -9.67
N ALA A 178 -6.89 10.28 -9.92
CA ALA A 178 -7.86 10.17 -11.00
C ALA A 178 -9.04 11.15 -10.82
N THR A 179 -9.51 11.33 -9.59
CA THR A 179 -10.55 12.29 -9.23
C THR A 179 -10.12 13.72 -9.53
N ILE A 180 -8.93 14.11 -9.09
CA ILE A 180 -8.36 15.43 -9.34
C ILE A 180 -8.26 15.69 -10.84
N TYR A 181 -7.80 14.70 -11.59
CA TYR A 181 -7.70 14.79 -13.05
C TYR A 181 -9.06 15.00 -13.70
N LEU A 182 -10.10 14.24 -13.32
CA LEU A 182 -11.47 14.40 -13.83
C LEU A 182 -12.07 15.79 -13.52
N ILE A 183 -11.87 16.27 -12.27
CA ILE A 183 -12.34 17.60 -11.87
C ILE A 183 -11.64 18.69 -12.70
N CYS A 184 -10.33 18.55 -12.93
CA CYS A 184 -9.56 19.49 -13.74
C CYS A 184 -10.07 19.53 -15.19
N LEU A 185 -10.39 18.37 -15.78
CA LEU A 185 -10.95 18.28 -17.12
C LEU A 185 -12.34 18.93 -17.23
N LEU A 186 -13.23 18.68 -16.26
CA LEU A 186 -14.56 19.27 -16.25
C LEU A 186 -14.48 20.79 -16.15
N TYR A 187 -13.63 21.32 -15.28
CA TYR A 187 -13.44 22.77 -15.11
C TYR A 187 -12.89 23.45 -16.38
N THR A 188 -11.97 22.79 -17.09
CA THR A 188 -11.42 23.33 -18.36
C THR A 188 -12.42 23.25 -19.49
N SER A 189 -13.31 22.26 -19.52
CA SER A 189 -14.39 22.15 -20.52
C SER A 189 -15.44 23.25 -20.33
N ASP A 190 -15.91 23.46 -19.10
CA ASP A 190 -16.89 24.49 -18.76
C ASP A 190 -16.35 25.90 -19.08
N ALA A 191 -15.09 26.18 -18.76
CA ALA A 191 -14.44 27.46 -19.06
C ALA A 191 -14.25 27.69 -20.57
N ALA A 192 -14.14 26.64 -21.38
CA ALA A 192 -14.07 26.75 -22.83
C ALA A 192 -15.44 27.05 -23.48
N ASP A 193 -16.52 26.50 -22.92
CA ASP A 193 -17.90 26.75 -23.37
C ASP A 193 -18.38 28.15 -22.99
N ASP A 194 -18.02 28.67 -21.81
CA ASP A 194 -18.34 30.03 -21.38
C ASP A 194 -17.54 31.11 -22.16
N GLY A 195 -16.41 30.74 -22.73
CA GLY A 195 -15.59 31.66 -23.55
C GLY A 195 -16.07 31.82 -25.02
N LEU A 196 -17.04 31.02 -25.45
CA LEU A 196 -17.60 31.01 -26.81
C LEU A 196 -19.00 31.65 -26.88
N SER A 197 -19.55 32.13 -25.76
CA SER A 197 -20.80 32.88 -25.67
C SER A 197 -20.52 34.39 -25.52
#